data_ca6eb1d1d7d4075ce43b16d5d81e01da
#
_entry.id   ca6eb1d1d7d4075ce43b16d5d81e01da
#
_cell.length_a   1.000
_cell.length_b   1.000
_cell.length_c   1.000
_cell.angle_alpha   90.00
_cell.angle_beta   90.00
_cell.angle_gamma   90.00
#
_symmetry.space_group_name_H-M   'P 1'
#
loop_
_entity.id
_entity.type
_entity.pdbx_description
1 polymer ?
#
loop_
_entity_poly.entity_id
_entity_poly.type
_entity_poly.pdbx_seq_one_letter_code
_entity_poly.pdbx_strand_id
1 'polypeptide(L)'
;RDILLISDEVICGFGRTGRWFGFETYGVEPDLVTFAKAVTNGYMPLGGCLISDKIADVLLSGGGEFAHGLTYSGHPASCAAGLATLDILEETQIIERGVVELAPYFANRLMELVDHPIVGQVRVKGLFAGVELVRDKASRERLAPASAAAVYCRDTAITQGLMVRQTGDAMI
;
A
#
# COMPACT_ATOMS: atom_id res chain seq x y z
N ARG A 1 -1.00 -2.03 28.19
CA ARG A 1 -0.27 -3.25 27.79
C ARG A 1 0.91 -2.76 26.94
N ASP A 2 2.12 -3.16 27.29
CA ASP A 2 3.35 -2.79 26.57
C ASP A 2 3.51 -3.65 25.30
N ILE A 3 2.58 -3.46 24.37
CA ILE A 3 2.60 -4.14 23.06
C ILE A 3 3.06 -3.12 22.04
N LEU A 4 4.12 -3.43 21.31
CA LEU A 4 4.60 -2.60 20.22
C LEU A 4 3.71 -2.78 19.00
N LEU A 5 3.41 -1.68 18.32
CA LEU A 5 2.65 -1.65 17.06
C LEU A 5 3.61 -1.43 15.89
N ILE A 6 3.57 -2.36 14.94
CA ILE A 6 4.32 -2.24 13.68
C ILE A 6 3.32 -1.95 12.56
N SER A 7 3.53 -0.85 11.84
CA SER A 7 2.79 -0.55 10.62
C SER A 7 3.62 -0.96 9.40
N ASP A 8 3.09 -1.91 8.64
CA ASP A 8 3.69 -2.29 7.36
C ASP A 8 3.18 -1.35 6.24
N GLU A 9 3.99 -0.34 5.97
CA GLU A 9 3.70 0.70 4.97
C GLU A 9 4.34 0.45 3.61
N VAL A 10 4.83 -0.77 3.38
CA VAL A 10 5.47 -1.16 2.12
C VAL A 10 4.57 -0.92 0.90
N ILE A 11 3.25 -1.03 1.06
CA ILE A 11 2.27 -0.73 0.00
C ILE A 11 1.58 0.62 0.21
N CYS A 12 1.21 0.95 1.45
CA CYS A 12 0.39 2.11 1.75
C CYS A 12 1.19 3.42 1.84
N GLY A 13 2.48 3.35 2.14
CA GLY A 13 3.33 4.53 2.27
C GLY A 13 3.50 5.33 0.99
N PHE A 14 3.86 6.60 1.16
CA PHE A 14 4.16 7.57 0.10
C PHE A 14 2.94 7.88 -0.80
N GLY A 15 1.77 8.09 -0.17
CA GLY A 15 0.62 8.69 -0.83
C GLY A 15 -0.50 7.74 -1.25
N ARG A 16 -0.32 6.42 -1.17
CA ARG A 16 -1.31 5.46 -1.69
C ARG A 16 -2.70 5.60 -1.07
N THR A 17 -2.78 5.86 0.22
CA THR A 17 -4.04 6.07 0.94
C THR A 17 -4.51 7.52 0.98
N GLY A 18 -3.75 8.43 0.37
CA GLY A 18 -4.00 9.86 0.39
C GLY A 18 -3.35 10.59 1.57
N ARG A 19 -2.45 9.92 2.26
CA ARG A 19 -1.56 10.45 3.30
C ARG A 19 -0.15 9.96 3.01
N TRP A 20 0.85 10.55 3.66
CA TRP A 20 2.24 10.07 3.56
C TRP A 20 2.33 8.60 3.93
N PHE A 21 1.66 8.21 5.02
CA PHE A 21 1.55 6.83 5.47
C PHE A 21 0.10 6.43 5.74
N GLY A 22 -0.20 5.15 5.57
CA GLY A 22 -1.55 4.63 5.76
C GLY A 22 -2.06 4.76 7.19
N PHE A 23 -1.19 4.62 8.20
CA PHE A 23 -1.57 4.75 9.61
C PHE A 23 -2.14 6.13 9.97
N GLU A 24 -1.68 7.21 9.31
CA GLU A 24 -2.19 8.57 9.52
C GLU A 24 -3.69 8.68 9.19
N THR A 25 -4.14 7.89 8.23
CA THR A 25 -5.55 7.83 7.82
C THR A 25 -6.48 7.39 8.96
N TYR A 26 -5.94 6.61 9.89
CA TYR A 26 -6.68 6.04 11.02
C TYR A 26 -6.34 6.69 12.37
N GLY A 27 -5.48 7.71 12.38
CA GLY A 27 -5.04 8.39 13.59
C GLY A 27 -4.30 7.46 14.56
N VAL A 28 -3.53 6.53 14.02
CA VAL A 28 -2.74 5.56 14.79
C VAL A 28 -1.28 6.00 14.81
N GLU A 29 -0.62 5.84 15.94
CA GLU A 29 0.82 6.10 16.09
C GLU A 29 1.54 4.76 16.30
N PRO A 30 2.20 4.21 15.27
CA PRO A 30 2.98 2.98 15.39
C PRO A 30 4.33 3.23 16.08
N ASP A 31 4.84 2.19 16.75
CA ASP A 31 6.20 2.20 17.31
C ASP A 31 7.26 1.94 16.22
N LEU A 32 6.90 1.16 15.19
CA LEU A 32 7.76 0.88 14.04
C LEU A 32 6.98 1.03 12.74
N VAL A 33 7.64 1.52 11.69
CA VAL A 33 7.07 1.68 10.35
C VAL A 33 8.02 1.07 9.33
N THR A 34 7.60 0.02 8.65
CA THR A 34 8.38 -0.54 7.54
C THR A 34 7.96 0.10 6.22
N PHE A 35 8.91 0.44 5.38
CA PHE A 35 8.63 1.04 4.07
C PHE A 35 9.53 0.48 2.96
N ALA A 36 9.03 0.53 1.73
CA ALA A 36 9.77 0.19 0.52
C ALA A 36 9.03 0.75 -0.72
N LYS A 37 9.17 0.12 -1.86
CA LYS A 37 8.46 0.37 -3.13
C LYS A 37 8.40 1.84 -3.54
N ALA A 38 7.34 2.54 -3.11
CA ALA A 38 7.09 3.91 -3.54
C ALA A 38 8.14 4.92 -3.05
N VAL A 39 8.95 4.57 -2.04
CA VAL A 39 10.07 5.42 -1.60
C VAL A 39 11.04 5.79 -2.74
N THR A 40 11.14 4.95 -3.76
CA THR A 40 11.92 5.21 -4.98
C THR A 40 11.11 5.05 -6.25
N ASN A 41 9.80 4.78 -6.17
CA ASN A 41 8.93 4.42 -7.30
C ASN A 41 9.49 3.29 -8.19
N GLY A 42 10.30 2.42 -7.63
CA GLY A 42 10.90 1.28 -8.34
C GLY A 42 12.15 1.61 -9.17
N TYR A 43 12.64 2.84 -9.16
CA TYR A 43 13.87 3.19 -9.86
C TYR A 43 15.11 2.54 -9.27
N MET A 44 15.14 2.40 -7.94
CA MET A 44 16.22 1.71 -7.23
C MET A 44 15.65 0.86 -6.08
N PRO A 45 16.26 -0.27 -5.74
CA PRO A 45 15.86 -1.04 -4.57
C PRO A 45 16.22 -0.27 -3.29
N LEU A 46 15.19 0.09 -2.52
CA LEU A 46 15.32 0.73 -1.22
C LEU A 46 14.16 0.31 -0.33
N GLY A 47 14.47 0.09 0.92
CA GLY A 47 13.50 -0.11 1.98
C GLY A 47 14.13 0.20 3.32
N GLY A 48 13.31 0.40 4.33
CA GLY A 48 13.78 0.72 5.67
C GLY A 48 12.71 0.47 6.73
N CYS A 49 13.12 0.73 7.95
CA CYS A 49 12.25 0.72 9.11
C CYS A 49 12.53 2.00 9.91
N LEU A 50 11.48 2.80 10.10
CA LEU A 50 11.49 3.89 11.07
C LEU A 50 11.15 3.31 12.44
N ILE A 51 11.78 3.82 13.48
CA ILE A 51 11.52 3.45 14.86
C ILE A 51 11.18 4.69 15.67
N SER A 52 10.26 4.55 16.63
CA SER A 52 9.93 5.63 17.56
C SER A 52 11.08 5.91 18.53
N ASP A 53 11.10 7.11 19.11
CA ASP A 53 12.10 7.48 20.14
C ASP A 53 12.09 6.50 21.31
N LYS A 54 10.92 5.99 21.70
CA LYS A 54 10.79 4.95 22.74
C LYS A 54 11.63 3.71 22.44
N ILE A 55 11.67 3.28 21.18
CA ILE A 55 12.48 2.12 20.76
C ILE A 55 13.96 2.52 20.66
N ALA A 56 14.23 3.69 20.07
CA ALA A 56 15.58 4.21 19.91
C ALA A 56 16.30 4.35 21.27
N ASP A 57 15.62 4.91 22.27
CA ASP A 57 16.15 5.11 23.61
C ASP A 57 16.57 3.79 24.28
N VAL A 58 15.75 2.74 24.12
CA VAL A 58 16.09 1.40 24.64
C VAL A 58 17.32 0.82 23.93
N LEU A 59 17.40 0.96 22.60
CA LEU A 59 18.54 0.45 21.83
C LEU A 59 19.82 1.21 22.17
N LEU A 60 19.76 2.53 22.32
CA LEU A 60 20.91 3.37 22.62
C LEU A 60 21.37 3.23 24.08
N SER A 61 20.44 3.09 25.05
CA SER A 61 20.76 2.96 26.47
C SER A 61 21.15 1.54 26.87
N GLY A 62 20.77 0.54 26.08
CA GLY A 62 21.01 -0.88 26.38
C GLY A 62 22.47 -1.30 26.33
N GLY A 63 23.38 -0.43 25.89
CA GLY A 63 24.84 -0.61 25.97
C GLY A 63 25.42 -1.70 25.08
N GLY A 64 24.62 -2.27 24.16
CA GLY A 64 25.02 -3.30 23.22
C GLY A 64 25.14 -2.81 21.79
N GLU A 65 25.87 -3.55 20.98
CA GLU A 65 25.87 -3.36 19.52
C GLU A 65 24.53 -3.80 18.92
N PHE A 66 23.90 -2.94 18.14
CA PHE A 66 22.74 -3.33 17.31
C PHE A 66 23.21 -4.16 16.11
N ALA A 67 23.35 -5.47 16.34
CA ALA A 67 23.88 -6.41 15.36
C ALA A 67 22.86 -6.68 14.24
N HIS A 68 22.43 -5.62 13.53
CA HIS A 68 21.56 -5.72 12.37
C HIS A 68 22.08 -4.84 11.24
N GLY A 69 22.26 -5.43 10.07
CA GLY A 69 22.70 -4.72 8.89
C GLY A 69 22.75 -5.61 7.66
N LEU A 70 22.69 -4.98 6.51
CA LEU A 70 22.83 -5.64 5.22
C LEU A 70 24.01 -5.02 4.48
N THR A 71 24.74 -5.81 3.70
CA THR A 71 25.93 -5.33 2.95
C THR A 71 25.64 -4.09 2.11
N TYR A 72 24.44 -4.00 1.55
CA TYR A 72 24.03 -2.86 0.72
C TYR A 72 23.21 -1.80 1.47
N SER A 73 23.16 -1.83 2.79
CA SER A 73 22.50 -0.78 3.58
C SER A 73 23.16 0.58 3.29
N GLY A 74 22.34 1.61 3.15
CA GLY A 74 22.80 2.98 2.86
C GLY A 74 23.43 3.15 1.46
N HIS A 75 23.07 2.30 0.49
CA HIS A 75 23.60 2.40 -0.87
C HIS A 75 23.36 3.81 -1.46
N PRO A 76 24.43 4.57 -1.84
CA PRO A 76 24.28 5.97 -2.15
C PRO A 76 23.32 6.28 -3.29
N ALA A 77 23.34 5.48 -4.37
CA ALA A 77 22.45 5.70 -5.51
C ALA A 77 20.99 5.43 -5.14
N SER A 78 20.72 4.41 -4.29
CA SER A 78 19.37 4.11 -3.82
C SER A 78 18.84 5.21 -2.89
N CYS A 79 19.70 5.72 -2.00
CA CYS A 79 19.35 6.83 -1.12
C CYS A 79 19.08 8.12 -1.91
N ALA A 80 19.92 8.42 -2.92
CA ALA A 80 19.71 9.57 -3.80
C ALA A 80 18.40 9.50 -4.59
N ALA A 81 18.04 8.31 -5.10
CA ALA A 81 16.75 8.10 -5.76
C ALA A 81 15.57 8.28 -4.78
N GLY A 82 15.73 7.82 -3.53
CA GLY A 82 14.74 8.04 -2.47
C GLY A 82 14.54 9.52 -2.18
N LEU A 83 15.63 10.26 -1.96
CA LEU A 83 15.58 11.71 -1.71
C LEU A 83 14.92 12.45 -2.86
N ALA A 84 15.33 12.19 -4.11
CA ALA A 84 14.71 12.82 -5.27
C ALA A 84 13.19 12.48 -5.39
N THR A 85 12.78 11.30 -4.98
CA THR A 85 11.34 10.93 -4.94
C THR A 85 10.61 11.76 -3.88
N LEU A 86 11.18 11.91 -2.68
CA LEU A 86 10.59 12.73 -1.61
C LEU A 86 10.46 14.19 -2.04
N ASP A 87 11.52 14.76 -2.61
CA ASP A 87 11.52 16.14 -3.13
C ASP A 87 10.39 16.35 -4.14
N ILE A 88 10.22 15.43 -5.10
CA ILE A 88 9.14 15.50 -6.10
C ILE A 88 7.76 15.43 -5.43
N LEU A 89 7.56 14.52 -4.45
CA LEU A 89 6.28 14.39 -3.75
C LEU A 89 5.92 15.68 -3.00
N GLU A 90 6.90 16.31 -2.34
CA GLU A 90 6.72 17.58 -1.62
C GLU A 90 6.50 18.76 -2.57
N GLU A 91 7.38 18.96 -3.55
CA GLU A 91 7.32 20.10 -4.48
C GLU A 91 6.03 20.10 -5.31
N THR A 92 5.58 18.93 -5.74
CA THR A 92 4.38 18.80 -6.58
C THR A 92 3.09 18.71 -5.79
N GLN A 93 3.18 18.50 -4.47
CA GLN A 93 2.02 18.25 -3.59
C GLN A 93 1.07 17.16 -4.16
N ILE A 94 1.66 16.15 -4.80
CA ILE A 94 0.89 15.14 -5.54
C ILE A 94 0.04 14.27 -4.62
N ILE A 95 0.43 14.11 -3.36
CA ILE A 95 -0.35 13.35 -2.37
C ILE A 95 -1.64 14.09 -2.07
N GLU A 96 -1.56 15.40 -1.77
CA GLU A 96 -2.70 16.25 -1.45
C GLU A 96 -3.64 16.40 -2.64
N ARG A 97 -3.09 16.63 -3.82
CA ARG A 97 -3.87 16.71 -5.09
C ARG A 97 -4.53 15.36 -5.40
N GLY A 98 -3.83 14.27 -5.19
CA GLY A 98 -4.35 12.92 -5.39
C GLY A 98 -5.60 12.65 -4.54
N VAL A 99 -5.61 13.13 -3.29
CA VAL A 99 -6.77 13.01 -2.39
C VAL A 99 -7.97 13.81 -2.89
N VAL A 100 -7.73 15.04 -3.34
CA VAL A 100 -8.81 15.97 -3.70
C VAL A 100 -9.37 15.66 -5.09
N GLU A 101 -8.51 15.35 -6.05
CA GLU A 101 -8.89 15.23 -7.46
C GLU A 101 -9.11 13.78 -7.90
N LEU A 102 -8.13 12.91 -7.62
CA LEU A 102 -8.08 11.57 -8.19
C LEU A 102 -8.82 10.53 -7.34
N ALA A 103 -8.69 10.58 -6.03
CA ALA A 103 -9.26 9.56 -5.16
C ALA A 103 -10.80 9.53 -5.21
N PRO A 104 -11.52 10.67 -5.22
CA PRO A 104 -12.97 10.67 -5.40
C PRO A 104 -13.40 10.15 -6.76
N TYR A 105 -12.70 10.55 -7.82
CA TYR A 105 -12.97 10.04 -9.18
C TYR A 105 -12.79 8.52 -9.24
N PHE A 106 -11.66 8.02 -8.76
CA PHE A 106 -11.33 6.60 -8.73
C PHE A 106 -12.36 5.79 -7.93
N ALA A 107 -12.72 6.28 -6.74
CA ALA A 107 -13.73 5.65 -5.91
C ALA A 107 -15.10 5.60 -6.60
N ASN A 108 -15.56 6.71 -7.18
CA ASN A 108 -16.85 6.77 -7.86
C ASN A 108 -16.91 5.80 -9.04
N ARG A 109 -15.84 5.72 -9.85
CA ARG A 109 -15.78 4.79 -10.99
C ARG A 109 -15.81 3.33 -10.54
N LEU A 110 -15.11 2.98 -9.46
CA LEU A 110 -15.13 1.62 -8.94
C LEU A 110 -16.46 1.25 -8.28
N MET A 111 -17.11 2.21 -7.62
CA MET A 111 -18.42 1.97 -7.00
C MET A 111 -19.51 1.65 -8.02
N GLU A 112 -19.38 2.03 -9.29
CA GLU A 112 -20.29 1.60 -10.38
C GLU A 112 -20.31 0.07 -10.56
N LEU A 113 -19.23 -0.61 -10.15
CA LEU A 113 -19.16 -2.07 -10.23
C LEU A 113 -20.00 -2.77 -9.14
N VAL A 114 -20.42 -2.05 -8.10
CA VAL A 114 -21.17 -2.65 -6.98
C VAL A 114 -22.46 -3.31 -7.46
N ASP A 115 -23.09 -2.79 -8.50
CA ASP A 115 -24.36 -3.35 -9.02
C ASP A 115 -24.17 -4.61 -9.89
N HIS A 116 -22.92 -4.92 -10.26
CA HIS A 116 -22.64 -6.12 -11.05
C HIS A 116 -22.91 -7.40 -10.23
N PRO A 117 -23.60 -8.41 -10.80
CA PRO A 117 -24.05 -9.58 -10.06
C PRO A 117 -22.95 -10.43 -9.41
N ILE A 118 -21.75 -10.45 -10.00
CA ILE A 118 -20.61 -11.20 -9.45
C ILE A 118 -19.71 -10.36 -8.53
N VAL A 119 -20.01 -9.08 -8.30
CA VAL A 119 -19.23 -8.22 -7.41
C VAL A 119 -19.87 -8.24 -6.03
N GLY A 120 -19.19 -8.89 -5.09
CA GLY A 120 -19.63 -8.99 -3.71
C GLY A 120 -19.32 -7.76 -2.88
N GLN A 121 -18.15 -7.15 -3.12
CA GLN A 121 -17.73 -5.95 -2.41
C GLN A 121 -16.73 -5.12 -3.23
N VAL A 122 -16.84 -3.82 -3.13
CA VAL A 122 -15.82 -2.86 -3.57
C VAL A 122 -15.33 -2.10 -2.34
N ARG A 123 -14.03 -2.10 -2.12
CA ARG A 123 -13.36 -1.35 -1.04
C ARG A 123 -12.38 -0.38 -1.68
N VAL A 124 -12.46 0.88 -1.29
CA VAL A 124 -11.57 1.92 -1.82
C VAL A 124 -11.04 2.78 -0.68
N LYS A 125 -9.74 3.05 -0.69
CA LYS A 125 -9.11 4.00 0.21
C LYS A 125 -8.01 4.77 -0.53
N GLY A 126 -8.24 6.06 -0.74
CA GLY A 126 -7.33 6.85 -1.57
C GLY A 126 -7.24 6.28 -3.00
N LEU A 127 -6.05 5.92 -3.42
CA LEU A 127 -5.75 5.29 -4.71
C LEU A 127 -5.45 3.79 -4.56
N PHE A 128 -5.99 3.17 -3.53
CA PHE A 128 -5.88 1.75 -3.28
C PHE A 128 -7.28 1.14 -3.19
N ALA A 129 -7.52 0.08 -3.96
CA ALA A 129 -8.84 -0.52 -4.03
C ALA A 129 -8.79 -2.04 -4.15
N GLY A 130 -9.88 -2.68 -3.74
CA GLY A 130 -10.11 -4.09 -3.95
C GLY A 130 -11.55 -4.34 -4.39
N VAL A 131 -11.71 -5.14 -5.43
CA VAL A 131 -13.01 -5.62 -5.94
C VAL A 131 -13.07 -7.11 -5.69
N GLU A 132 -13.94 -7.54 -4.79
CA GLU A 132 -14.13 -8.94 -4.45
C GLU A 132 -15.22 -9.55 -5.33
N LEU A 133 -14.89 -10.68 -5.97
CA LEU A 133 -15.82 -11.43 -6.79
C LEU A 133 -16.46 -12.56 -5.97
N VAL A 134 -17.74 -12.78 -6.19
CA VAL A 134 -18.53 -13.81 -5.50
C VAL A 134 -19.38 -14.60 -6.49
N ARG A 135 -19.75 -15.80 -6.10
CA ARG A 135 -20.71 -16.62 -6.84
C ARG A 135 -22.14 -16.12 -6.66
N ASP A 136 -22.48 -15.80 -5.44
CA ASP A 136 -23.80 -15.27 -5.09
C ASP A 136 -23.61 -14.07 -4.14
N LYS A 137 -24.19 -12.96 -4.52
CA LYS A 137 -24.03 -11.68 -3.81
C LYS A 137 -24.83 -11.62 -2.50
N ALA A 138 -26.00 -12.24 -2.49
CA ALA A 138 -26.89 -12.19 -1.32
C ALA A 138 -26.34 -13.01 -0.16
N SER A 139 -25.85 -14.21 -0.44
CA SER A 139 -25.24 -15.10 0.54
C SER A 139 -23.74 -14.82 0.76
N ARG A 140 -23.11 -14.02 -0.10
CA ARG A 140 -21.64 -13.82 -0.17
C ARG A 140 -20.88 -15.12 -0.42
N GLU A 141 -21.52 -16.07 -1.11
CA GLU A 141 -20.88 -17.33 -1.45
C GLU A 141 -19.67 -17.07 -2.35
N ARG A 142 -18.53 -17.59 -1.95
CA ARG A 142 -17.28 -17.46 -2.69
C ARG A 142 -17.34 -18.23 -4.00
N LEU A 143 -16.54 -17.80 -4.96
CA LEU A 143 -16.27 -18.56 -6.16
C LEU A 143 -15.64 -19.91 -5.80
N ALA A 144 -15.96 -20.96 -6.55
CA ALA A 144 -15.30 -22.25 -6.37
C ALA A 144 -13.77 -22.10 -6.57
N PRO A 145 -12.94 -22.83 -5.80
CA PRO A 145 -11.48 -22.74 -5.93
C PRO A 145 -10.97 -23.01 -7.35
N ALA A 146 -11.70 -23.82 -8.13
CA ALA A 146 -11.40 -24.10 -9.54
C ALA A 146 -11.92 -23.01 -10.50
N SER A 147 -12.62 -21.98 -9.99
CA SER A 147 -13.09 -20.89 -10.84
C SER A 147 -11.90 -20.07 -11.35
N ALA A 148 -11.83 -19.89 -12.65
CA ALA A 148 -10.85 -19.01 -13.27
C ALA A 148 -11.35 -17.56 -13.40
N ALA A 149 -12.49 -17.19 -12.78
CA ALA A 149 -13.14 -15.91 -12.99
C ALA A 149 -12.24 -14.70 -12.66
N ALA A 150 -11.59 -14.71 -11.50
CA ALA A 150 -10.69 -13.63 -11.13
C ALA A 150 -9.45 -13.54 -12.03
N VAL A 151 -8.91 -14.70 -12.45
CA VAL A 151 -7.81 -14.78 -13.41
C VAL A 151 -8.26 -14.24 -14.76
N TYR A 152 -9.44 -14.65 -15.23
CA TYR A 152 -10.02 -14.15 -16.48
C TYR A 152 -10.23 -12.64 -16.47
N CYS A 153 -10.77 -12.09 -15.36
CA CYS A 153 -10.94 -10.65 -15.21
C CYS A 153 -9.60 -9.91 -15.26
N ARG A 154 -8.58 -10.40 -14.55
CA ARG A 154 -7.22 -9.83 -14.60
C ARG A 154 -6.67 -9.84 -16.04
N ASP A 155 -6.70 -10.98 -16.70
CA ASP A 155 -6.10 -11.15 -18.02
C ASP A 155 -6.84 -10.31 -19.06
N THR A 156 -8.17 -10.22 -18.97
CA THR A 156 -8.98 -9.35 -19.82
C THR A 156 -8.66 -7.88 -19.56
N ALA A 157 -8.55 -7.45 -18.29
CA ALA A 157 -8.16 -6.08 -17.94
C ALA A 157 -6.80 -5.72 -18.55
N ILE A 158 -5.81 -6.61 -18.44
CA ILE A 158 -4.48 -6.42 -19.03
C ILE A 158 -4.54 -6.26 -20.55
N THR A 159 -5.32 -7.08 -21.25
CA THR A 159 -5.48 -6.94 -22.71
C THR A 159 -6.14 -5.63 -23.12
N GLN A 160 -6.90 -5.01 -22.22
CA GLN A 160 -7.52 -3.69 -22.41
C GLN A 160 -6.66 -2.53 -21.90
N GLY A 161 -5.42 -2.79 -21.49
CA GLY A 161 -4.47 -1.78 -21.02
C GLY A 161 -4.57 -1.43 -19.54
N LEU A 162 -5.39 -2.13 -18.76
CA LEU A 162 -5.50 -1.93 -17.31
C LEU A 162 -4.74 -3.03 -16.57
N MET A 163 -3.64 -2.67 -15.92
CA MET A 163 -2.85 -3.59 -15.11
C MET A 163 -3.45 -3.69 -13.70
N VAL A 164 -3.95 -4.86 -13.36
CA VAL A 164 -4.48 -5.18 -12.04
C VAL A 164 -3.84 -6.45 -11.50
N ARG A 165 -3.80 -6.57 -10.17
CA ARG A 165 -3.36 -7.78 -9.49
C ARG A 165 -4.57 -8.59 -9.03
N GLN A 166 -4.50 -9.90 -9.24
CA GLN A 166 -5.47 -10.83 -8.67
C GLN A 166 -4.89 -11.48 -7.41
N THR A 167 -5.68 -11.57 -6.35
CA THR A 167 -5.36 -12.25 -5.10
C THR A 167 -6.59 -13.00 -4.62
N GLY A 168 -6.57 -14.34 -4.70
CA GLY A 168 -7.78 -15.14 -4.48
C GLY A 168 -8.89 -14.72 -5.44
N ASP A 169 -10.04 -14.37 -4.89
CA ASP A 169 -11.23 -13.90 -5.66
C ASP A 169 -11.28 -12.37 -5.76
N ALA A 170 -10.25 -11.66 -5.38
CA ALA A 170 -10.20 -10.21 -5.42
C ALA A 170 -9.24 -9.67 -6.49
N MET A 171 -9.66 -8.57 -7.11
CA MET A 171 -8.86 -7.72 -7.97
C MET A 171 -8.36 -6.52 -7.17
N ILE A 172 -7.08 -6.20 -7.28
CA ILE A 172 -6.41 -5.11 -6.56
C ILE A 172 -5.74 -4.18 -7.56
#